data_78cedaa4e2d97f03445a859574a539d4
#
_entry.id   78cedaa4e2d97f03445a859574a539d4
#
_cell.length_a   1.000
_cell.length_b   1.000
_cell.length_c   1.000
_cell.angle_alpha   90.00
_cell.angle_beta   90.00
_cell.angle_gamma   90.00
#
_symmetry.space_group_name_H-M   'P 1'
#
loop_
_entity.id
_entity.type
_entity.pdbx_description
1 polymer ?
#
loop_
_entity_poly.entity_id
_entity_poly.type
_entity_poly.pdbx_seq_one_letter_code
_entity_poly.pdbx_strand_id
1 'polypeptide(L)'
;MGKLAGKNILITGASQGLGRAMARRFAKEGAAGLSIVARHADQLNKVRDELRKIDPPSPGSGAASIVAIAADVSSARDIERVVAATLAQFKGRLDVLVNNASTIGPSPMPNLLDYPVEDFREVLDTNLIGPFLLIKNALPAMIERGGSIINVTSDAGHVGYPGWGAYGISKFGLEGMSQTWASELEETGVRVNWVDPGNMNTAMHRAAEPEEDPTEWANPADVTNVFVFLASDESKDVTGKRFQAQEDWKSKLSRTTDTKDTK
;
A
#
# COMPACT_ATOMS: atom_id res chain seq x y z
N MET A 1 0.14 8.92 -22.80
CA MET A 1 0.54 7.71 -22.06
C MET A 1 -0.02 7.82 -20.64
N GLY A 2 -0.42 6.69 -20.05
CA GLY A 2 -0.81 6.69 -18.64
C GLY A 2 0.38 6.99 -17.72
N LYS A 3 0.10 7.50 -16.51
CA LYS A 3 1.14 7.93 -15.55
C LYS A 3 2.06 6.82 -15.06
N LEU A 4 1.62 5.55 -15.17
CA LEU A 4 2.35 4.38 -14.72
C LEU A 4 2.89 3.52 -15.88
N ALA A 5 2.99 4.10 -17.08
CA ALA A 5 3.52 3.40 -18.24
C ALA A 5 4.92 2.83 -17.95
N GLY A 6 5.08 1.52 -18.20
CA GLY A 6 6.34 0.81 -17.99
C GLY A 6 6.66 0.42 -16.54
N LYS A 7 5.81 0.73 -15.54
CA LYS A 7 6.03 0.38 -14.13
C LYS A 7 5.55 -1.04 -13.82
N ASN A 8 6.37 -1.79 -13.08
CA ASN A 8 6.04 -3.07 -12.46
C ASN A 8 5.74 -2.86 -10.98
N ILE A 9 4.57 -3.29 -10.53
CA ILE A 9 4.02 -2.92 -9.24
C ILE A 9 3.59 -4.17 -8.46
N LEU A 10 3.99 -4.26 -7.20
CA LEU A 10 3.51 -5.26 -6.24
C LEU A 10 2.54 -4.60 -5.25
N ILE A 11 1.33 -5.16 -5.11
CA ILE A 11 0.29 -4.66 -4.21
C ILE A 11 -0.18 -5.80 -3.31
N THR A 12 -0.09 -5.60 -1.99
CA THR A 12 -0.64 -6.53 -0.99
C THR A 12 -2.06 -6.15 -0.58
N GLY A 13 -2.88 -7.13 -0.17
CA GLY A 13 -4.28 -6.91 0.20
C GLY A 13 -5.16 -6.51 -0.99
N ALA A 14 -4.86 -7.02 -2.20
CA ALA A 14 -5.45 -6.57 -3.45
C ALA A 14 -6.78 -7.26 -3.83
N SER A 15 -7.31 -8.17 -3.01
CA SER A 15 -8.54 -8.91 -3.34
C SER A 15 -9.83 -8.09 -3.15
N GLN A 16 -9.79 -7.00 -2.38
CA GLN A 16 -10.95 -6.17 -2.06
C GLN A 16 -10.55 -4.74 -1.67
N GLY A 17 -11.53 -3.90 -1.37
CA GLY A 17 -11.34 -2.55 -0.81
C GLY A 17 -10.35 -1.68 -1.59
N LEU A 18 -9.50 -0.98 -0.86
CA LEU A 18 -8.51 -0.06 -1.42
C LEU A 18 -7.49 -0.76 -2.32
N GLY A 19 -6.99 -1.94 -1.93
CA GLY A 19 -6.00 -2.67 -2.72
C GLY A 19 -6.54 -3.06 -4.12
N ARG A 20 -7.80 -3.53 -4.19
CA ARG A 20 -8.47 -3.79 -5.48
C ARG A 20 -8.68 -2.50 -6.28
N ALA A 21 -9.09 -1.42 -5.62
CA ALA A 21 -9.28 -0.12 -6.28
C ALA A 21 -7.98 0.41 -6.87
N MET A 22 -6.86 0.35 -6.11
CA MET A 22 -5.52 0.71 -6.59
C MET A 22 -5.10 -0.16 -7.77
N ALA A 23 -5.25 -1.48 -7.69
CA ALA A 23 -4.89 -2.39 -8.79
C ALA A 23 -5.62 -2.03 -10.09
N ARG A 24 -6.93 -1.75 -10.02
CA ARG A 24 -7.74 -1.30 -11.16
C ARG A 24 -7.28 0.06 -11.70
N ARG A 25 -6.99 1.00 -10.81
CA ARG A 25 -6.52 2.32 -11.21
C ARG A 25 -5.14 2.24 -11.86
N PHE A 26 -4.23 1.47 -11.32
CA PHE A 26 -2.88 1.31 -11.87
C PHE A 26 -2.88 0.64 -13.25
N ALA A 27 -3.77 -0.36 -13.47
CA ALA A 27 -3.98 -0.92 -14.81
C ALA A 27 -4.47 0.15 -15.81
N LYS A 28 -5.44 0.98 -15.41
CA LYS A 28 -5.94 2.10 -16.25
C LYS A 28 -4.87 3.16 -16.53
N GLU A 29 -3.93 3.35 -15.60
CA GLU A 29 -2.80 4.28 -15.79
C GLU A 29 -1.63 3.64 -16.56
N GLY A 30 -1.80 2.43 -17.07
CA GLY A 30 -0.85 1.79 -17.99
C GLY A 30 0.31 1.08 -17.33
N ALA A 31 0.16 0.60 -16.11
CA ALA A 31 1.17 -0.26 -15.48
C ALA A 31 1.54 -1.43 -16.39
N ALA A 32 2.85 -1.67 -16.57
CA ALA A 32 3.37 -2.76 -17.40
C ALA A 32 3.18 -4.14 -16.73
N GLY A 33 3.29 -4.17 -15.40
CA GLY A 33 3.10 -5.38 -14.61
C GLY A 33 2.40 -5.09 -13.28
N LEU A 34 1.48 -5.98 -12.88
CA LEU A 34 0.81 -5.96 -11.59
C LEU A 34 0.94 -7.34 -10.93
N SER A 35 1.66 -7.40 -9.81
CA SER A 35 1.65 -8.53 -8.89
C SER A 35 0.67 -8.21 -7.77
N ILE A 36 -0.44 -8.95 -7.72
CA ILE A 36 -1.48 -8.76 -6.72
C ILE A 36 -1.45 -9.91 -5.71
N VAL A 37 -1.48 -9.57 -4.42
CA VAL A 37 -1.32 -10.51 -3.33
C VAL A 37 -2.47 -10.41 -2.34
N ALA A 38 -3.04 -11.54 -1.94
CA ALA A 38 -3.99 -11.66 -0.85
C ALA A 38 -4.09 -13.13 -0.39
N ARG A 39 -4.69 -13.37 0.78
CA ARG A 39 -4.83 -14.72 1.34
C ARG A 39 -5.78 -15.63 0.53
N HIS A 40 -6.88 -15.11 0.04
CA HIS A 40 -7.95 -15.88 -0.61
C HIS A 40 -7.79 -15.91 -2.12
N ALA A 41 -7.35 -17.07 -2.64
CA ALA A 41 -7.05 -17.27 -4.07
C ALA A 41 -8.25 -16.98 -4.98
N ASP A 42 -9.45 -17.41 -4.62
CA ASP A 42 -10.65 -17.28 -5.47
C ASP A 42 -11.04 -15.81 -5.67
N GLN A 43 -11.01 -15.01 -4.60
CA GLN A 43 -11.28 -13.58 -4.68
C GLN A 43 -10.18 -12.86 -5.48
N LEU A 44 -8.93 -13.23 -5.25
CA LEU A 44 -7.79 -12.63 -5.92
C LEU A 44 -7.79 -12.94 -7.43
N ASN A 45 -8.14 -14.17 -7.82
CA ASN A 45 -8.28 -14.58 -9.21
C ASN A 45 -9.40 -13.80 -9.95
N LYS A 46 -10.51 -13.51 -9.27
CA LYS A 46 -11.57 -12.65 -9.84
C LYS A 46 -11.02 -11.25 -10.14
N VAL A 47 -10.23 -10.67 -9.23
CA VAL A 47 -9.60 -9.36 -9.46
C VAL A 47 -8.61 -9.45 -10.65
N ARG A 48 -7.75 -10.48 -10.70
CA ARG A 48 -6.86 -10.69 -11.85
C ARG A 48 -7.63 -10.71 -13.17
N ASP A 49 -8.74 -11.42 -13.23
CA ASP A 49 -9.53 -11.56 -14.46
C ASP A 49 -10.27 -10.27 -14.83
N GLU A 50 -10.63 -9.45 -13.84
CA GLU A 50 -11.12 -8.09 -14.07
C GLU A 50 -10.03 -7.18 -14.66
N LEU A 51 -8.82 -7.23 -14.09
CA LEU A 51 -7.69 -6.39 -14.52
C LEU A 51 -7.29 -6.70 -15.98
N ARG A 52 -7.34 -7.98 -16.38
CA ARG A 52 -7.05 -8.41 -17.76
C ARG A 52 -8.03 -7.88 -18.81
N LYS A 53 -9.20 -7.40 -18.38
CA LYS A 53 -10.22 -6.80 -19.25
C LYS A 53 -10.10 -5.28 -19.38
N ILE A 54 -9.17 -4.67 -18.63
CA ILE A 54 -8.92 -3.23 -18.74
C ILE A 54 -8.08 -2.99 -19.98
N ASP A 55 -8.63 -2.20 -20.91
CA ASP A 55 -7.90 -1.79 -22.11
C ASP A 55 -6.67 -0.96 -21.74
N PRO A 56 -5.55 -1.19 -22.43
CA PRO A 56 -4.37 -0.38 -22.22
C PRO A 56 -4.64 1.08 -22.64
N PRO A 57 -4.05 2.09 -21.97
CA PRO A 57 -4.36 3.49 -22.17
C PRO A 57 -3.90 4.06 -23.54
N SER A 58 -3.18 3.28 -24.33
CA SER A 58 -2.69 3.69 -25.65
C SER A 58 -2.63 2.49 -26.61
N PRO A 59 -2.99 2.67 -27.90
CA PRO A 59 -2.77 1.66 -28.92
C PRO A 59 -1.27 1.28 -28.99
N GLY A 60 -0.98 -0.02 -28.93
CA GLY A 60 0.39 -0.55 -28.95
C GLY A 60 1.08 -0.69 -27.61
N SER A 61 0.54 -0.14 -26.51
CA SER A 61 0.95 -0.56 -25.17
C SER A 61 0.35 -1.95 -24.93
N GLY A 62 1.20 -2.97 -24.82
CA GLY A 62 0.72 -4.34 -24.53
C GLY A 62 -0.13 -4.38 -23.26
N ALA A 63 -0.98 -5.38 -23.15
CA ALA A 63 -1.74 -5.62 -21.92
C ALA A 63 -0.77 -5.81 -20.73
N ALA A 64 -1.15 -5.30 -19.55
CA ALA A 64 -0.36 -5.45 -18.35
C ALA A 64 -0.09 -6.94 -18.03
N SER A 65 1.14 -7.27 -17.64
CA SER A 65 1.46 -8.60 -17.12
C SER A 65 0.91 -8.75 -15.71
N ILE A 66 -0.16 -9.53 -15.53
CA ILE A 66 -0.84 -9.64 -14.23
C ILE A 66 -0.62 -11.01 -13.63
N VAL A 67 -0.02 -11.06 -12.45
CA VAL A 67 0.13 -12.26 -11.62
C VAL A 67 -0.64 -12.11 -10.31
N ALA A 68 -1.39 -13.16 -9.94
CA ALA A 68 -2.10 -13.25 -8.67
C ALA A 68 -1.42 -14.32 -7.80
N ILE A 69 -1.00 -13.93 -6.61
CA ILE A 69 -0.26 -14.80 -5.69
C ILE A 69 -1.03 -14.90 -4.37
N ALA A 70 -1.61 -16.07 -4.11
CA ALA A 70 -2.24 -16.33 -2.81
C ALA A 70 -1.15 -16.49 -1.75
N ALA A 71 -1.15 -15.61 -0.74
CA ALA A 71 -0.13 -15.57 0.31
C ALA A 71 -0.63 -14.82 1.54
N ASP A 72 -0.08 -15.20 2.70
CA ASP A 72 -0.24 -14.50 3.95
C ASP A 72 0.99 -13.62 4.22
N VAL A 73 0.78 -12.31 4.35
CA VAL A 73 1.86 -11.35 4.62
C VAL A 73 2.40 -11.40 6.05
N SER A 74 1.77 -12.15 6.97
CA SER A 74 2.33 -12.46 8.29
C SER A 74 3.36 -13.59 8.25
N SER A 75 3.43 -14.35 7.13
CA SER A 75 4.34 -15.49 6.94
C SER A 75 5.60 -15.07 6.19
N ALA A 76 6.76 -15.14 6.84
CA ALA A 76 8.06 -14.84 6.22
C ALA A 76 8.31 -15.71 4.97
N ARG A 77 7.96 -17.01 5.03
CA ARG A 77 8.09 -17.94 3.88
C ARG A 77 7.22 -17.51 2.70
N ASP A 78 6.00 -17.07 2.98
CA ASP A 78 5.10 -16.58 1.93
C ASP A 78 5.62 -15.30 1.30
N ILE A 79 6.16 -14.39 2.11
CA ILE A 79 6.77 -13.14 1.63
C ILE A 79 7.95 -13.41 0.69
N GLU A 80 8.87 -14.31 1.07
CA GLU A 80 9.99 -14.71 0.20
C GLU A 80 9.48 -15.25 -1.14
N ARG A 81 8.46 -16.13 -1.12
CA ARG A 81 7.82 -16.68 -2.30
C ARG A 81 7.15 -15.60 -3.16
N VAL A 82 6.46 -14.65 -2.54
CA VAL A 82 5.81 -13.52 -3.23
C VAL A 82 6.81 -12.67 -3.97
N VAL A 83 7.88 -12.24 -3.29
CA VAL A 83 8.91 -11.39 -3.90
C VAL A 83 9.63 -12.14 -5.01
N ALA A 84 10.04 -13.39 -4.79
CA ALA A 84 10.71 -14.21 -5.80
C ALA A 84 9.83 -14.42 -7.05
N ALA A 85 8.55 -14.76 -6.87
CA ALA A 85 7.60 -14.95 -7.98
C ALA A 85 7.33 -13.63 -8.74
N THR A 86 7.24 -12.51 -8.02
CA THR A 86 7.06 -11.18 -8.61
C THR A 86 8.27 -10.80 -9.46
N LEU A 87 9.47 -10.95 -8.93
CA LEU A 87 10.70 -10.63 -9.66
C LEU A 87 10.92 -11.57 -10.87
N ALA A 88 10.61 -12.86 -10.73
CA ALA A 88 10.66 -13.80 -11.86
C ALA A 88 9.70 -13.36 -12.99
N GLN A 89 8.45 -12.97 -12.65
CA GLN A 89 7.46 -12.49 -13.61
C GLN A 89 7.90 -11.21 -14.32
N PHE A 90 8.56 -10.31 -13.62
CA PHE A 90 8.97 -8.99 -14.10
C PHE A 90 10.45 -8.92 -14.49
N LYS A 91 11.09 -10.08 -14.73
CA LYS A 91 12.48 -10.17 -15.18
C LYS A 91 13.47 -9.42 -14.29
N GLY A 92 13.30 -9.54 -12.98
CA GLY A 92 14.14 -8.91 -11.97
C GLY A 92 13.83 -7.43 -11.69
N ARG A 93 12.73 -6.87 -12.24
CA ARG A 93 12.42 -5.46 -12.10
C ARG A 93 11.15 -5.23 -11.25
N LEU A 94 11.28 -4.49 -10.17
CA LEU A 94 10.17 -3.98 -9.36
C LEU A 94 10.33 -2.47 -9.18
N ASP A 95 9.36 -1.69 -9.66
CA ASP A 95 9.39 -0.22 -9.60
C ASP A 95 8.60 0.32 -8.41
N VAL A 96 7.53 -0.37 -8.00
CA VAL A 96 6.65 0.08 -6.91
C VAL A 96 6.23 -1.08 -6.02
N LEU A 97 6.36 -0.88 -4.70
CA LEU A 97 5.81 -1.76 -3.66
C LEU A 97 4.73 -1.01 -2.88
N VAL A 98 3.51 -1.57 -2.84
CA VAL A 98 2.41 -1.03 -2.03
C VAL A 98 2.07 -2.01 -0.91
N ASN A 99 2.43 -1.67 0.31
CA ASN A 99 2.05 -2.37 1.53
C ASN A 99 0.67 -1.89 1.99
N ASN A 100 -0.37 -2.60 1.54
CA ASN A 100 -1.76 -2.26 1.84
C ASN A 100 -2.49 -3.37 2.64
N ALA A 101 -2.01 -4.61 2.62
CA ALA A 101 -2.60 -5.67 3.44
C ALA A 101 -2.58 -5.28 4.92
N SER A 102 -3.71 -5.45 5.60
CA SER A 102 -3.88 -5.08 7.01
C SER A 102 -5.00 -5.88 7.65
N THR A 103 -4.99 -5.96 8.97
CA THR A 103 -6.08 -6.47 9.82
C THR A 103 -6.31 -5.54 10.99
N ILE A 104 -7.56 -5.40 11.44
CA ILE A 104 -7.92 -4.67 12.67
C ILE A 104 -7.81 -5.57 13.92
N GLY A 105 -7.62 -6.88 13.73
CA GLY A 105 -7.74 -7.87 14.79
C GLY A 105 -9.18 -8.28 15.05
N PRO A 106 -9.52 -8.64 16.30
CA PRO A 106 -10.89 -9.03 16.67
C PRO A 106 -11.86 -7.87 16.50
N SER A 107 -13.12 -8.21 16.18
CA SER A 107 -14.22 -7.25 16.11
C SER A 107 -15.40 -7.79 16.95
N PRO A 108 -15.92 -6.99 17.92
CA PRO A 108 -15.48 -5.63 18.29
C PRO A 108 -14.04 -5.60 18.82
N MET A 109 -13.34 -4.48 18.59
CA MET A 109 -11.97 -4.31 19.07
C MET A 109 -11.94 -4.10 20.59
N PRO A 110 -11.22 -4.94 21.37
CA PRO A 110 -11.15 -4.81 22.81
C PRO A 110 -10.23 -3.67 23.26
N ASN A 111 -10.43 -3.19 24.48
CA ASN A 111 -9.47 -2.31 25.14
C ASN A 111 -8.15 -3.05 25.38
N LEU A 112 -7.04 -2.31 25.53
CA LEU A 112 -5.71 -2.90 25.71
C LEU A 112 -5.59 -3.86 26.90
N LEU A 113 -6.29 -3.58 28.00
CA LEU A 113 -6.27 -4.45 29.18
C LEU A 113 -6.83 -5.84 28.88
N ASP A 114 -7.83 -5.93 28.05
CA ASP A 114 -8.54 -7.17 27.71
C ASP A 114 -8.12 -7.75 26.36
N TYR A 115 -7.09 -7.17 25.72
CA TYR A 115 -6.67 -7.58 24.39
C TYR A 115 -5.95 -8.94 24.43
N PRO A 116 -6.44 -9.97 23.71
CA PRO A 116 -5.75 -11.27 23.68
C PRO A 116 -4.35 -11.12 23.06
N VAL A 117 -3.34 -11.68 23.73
CA VAL A 117 -1.94 -11.52 23.32
C VAL A 117 -1.68 -12.10 21.93
N GLU A 118 -2.32 -13.22 21.58
CA GLU A 118 -2.14 -13.85 20.27
C GLU A 118 -2.73 -13.00 19.14
N ASP A 119 -3.92 -12.43 19.37
CA ASP A 119 -4.53 -11.49 18.39
C ASP A 119 -3.70 -10.22 18.24
N PHE A 120 -3.12 -9.73 19.35
CA PHE A 120 -2.22 -8.59 19.34
C PHE A 120 -0.98 -8.87 18.45
N ARG A 121 -0.38 -10.06 18.61
CA ARG A 121 0.75 -10.50 17.77
C ARG A 121 0.37 -10.62 16.31
N GLU A 122 -0.78 -11.25 16.00
CA GLU A 122 -1.27 -11.38 14.61
C GLU A 122 -1.42 -10.02 13.92
N VAL A 123 -1.94 -9.01 14.64
CA VAL A 123 -2.07 -7.66 14.11
C VAL A 123 -0.70 -7.05 13.82
N LEU A 124 0.28 -7.19 14.73
CA LEU A 124 1.63 -6.68 14.51
C LEU A 124 2.33 -7.44 13.37
N ASP A 125 2.20 -8.75 13.32
CA ASP A 125 2.81 -9.57 12.26
C ASP A 125 2.28 -9.17 10.88
N THR A 126 0.97 -8.93 10.76
CA THR A 126 0.34 -8.55 9.49
C THR A 126 0.66 -7.10 9.11
N ASN A 127 0.50 -6.15 10.05
CA ASN A 127 0.48 -4.72 9.74
C ASN A 127 1.86 -4.04 9.80
N LEU A 128 2.82 -4.65 10.51
CA LEU A 128 4.15 -4.06 10.75
C LEU A 128 5.28 -4.98 10.28
N ILE A 129 5.34 -6.22 10.80
CA ILE A 129 6.42 -7.14 10.44
C ILE A 129 6.33 -7.58 8.98
N GLY A 130 5.12 -7.83 8.48
CA GLY A 130 4.89 -8.16 7.07
C GLY A 130 5.42 -7.09 6.11
N PRO A 131 5.03 -5.82 6.22
CA PRO A 131 5.62 -4.71 5.47
C PRO A 131 7.14 -4.60 5.61
N PHE A 132 7.70 -4.76 6.82
CA PHE A 132 9.15 -4.79 7.03
C PHE A 132 9.82 -5.87 6.20
N LEU A 133 9.32 -7.10 6.25
CA LEU A 133 9.88 -8.23 5.51
C LEU A 133 9.71 -8.07 3.99
N LEU A 134 8.58 -7.53 3.53
CA LEU A 134 8.36 -7.23 2.11
C LEU A 134 9.37 -6.21 1.59
N ILE A 135 9.58 -5.11 2.31
CA ILE A 135 10.58 -4.11 1.97
C ILE A 135 11.97 -4.75 1.94
N LYS A 136 12.37 -5.44 3.01
CA LYS A 136 13.68 -6.09 3.14
C LYS A 136 13.98 -7.04 1.97
N ASN A 137 13.01 -7.84 1.53
CA ASN A 137 13.18 -8.80 0.46
C ASN A 137 13.12 -8.16 -0.95
N ALA A 138 12.32 -7.09 -1.13
CA ALA A 138 12.17 -6.42 -2.42
C ALA A 138 13.30 -5.40 -2.70
N LEU A 139 13.83 -4.78 -1.65
CA LEU A 139 14.77 -3.66 -1.72
C LEU A 139 16.02 -3.93 -2.57
N PRO A 140 16.68 -5.10 -2.51
CA PRO A 140 17.86 -5.36 -3.37
C PRO A 140 17.58 -5.17 -4.86
N ALA A 141 16.38 -5.55 -5.35
CA ALA A 141 15.98 -5.35 -6.75
C ALA A 141 15.59 -3.92 -7.08
N MET A 142 15.20 -3.12 -6.07
CA MET A 142 14.78 -1.73 -6.22
C MET A 142 15.97 -0.75 -6.18
N ILE A 143 16.97 -0.98 -5.33
CA ILE A 143 18.13 -0.08 -5.15
C ILE A 143 18.88 0.17 -6.47
N GLU A 144 19.02 -0.85 -7.33
CA GLU A 144 19.77 -0.73 -8.59
C GLU A 144 19.19 0.32 -9.56
N ARG A 145 17.90 0.65 -9.44
CA ARG A 145 17.14 1.45 -10.41
C ARG A 145 16.36 2.60 -9.80
N GLY A 146 16.33 2.67 -8.48
CA GLY A 146 15.36 3.48 -7.75
C GLY A 146 13.96 2.85 -7.75
N GLY A 147 13.03 3.45 -7.02
CA GLY A 147 11.66 2.95 -6.94
C GLY A 147 10.80 3.70 -5.92
N SER A 148 9.59 3.22 -5.70
CA SER A 148 8.67 3.80 -4.73
C SER A 148 8.09 2.73 -3.81
N ILE A 149 8.21 2.95 -2.51
CA ILE A 149 7.56 2.14 -1.46
C ILE A 149 6.45 3.00 -0.86
N ILE A 150 5.23 2.47 -0.86
CA ILE A 150 4.05 3.16 -0.36
C ILE A 150 3.42 2.29 0.73
N ASN A 151 3.46 2.78 1.97
CA ASN A 151 2.86 2.12 3.11
C ASN A 151 1.48 2.72 3.41
N VAL A 152 0.45 1.88 3.51
CA VAL A 152 -0.91 2.34 3.86
C VAL A 152 -1.04 2.39 5.38
N THR A 153 -1.13 3.60 5.91
CA THR A 153 -1.34 3.88 7.34
C THR A 153 -2.80 4.21 7.65
N SER A 154 -3.04 4.96 8.70
CA SER A 154 -4.33 5.44 9.19
C SER A 154 -4.07 6.67 10.06
N ASP A 155 -5.10 7.44 10.39
CA ASP A 155 -5.09 8.42 11.47
C ASP A 155 -4.75 7.77 12.83
N ALA A 156 -5.17 6.50 13.04
CA ALA A 156 -4.77 5.69 14.20
C ALA A 156 -3.26 5.40 14.27
N GLY A 157 -2.47 5.72 13.26
CA GLY A 157 -1.00 5.72 13.27
C GLY A 157 -0.39 7.02 13.77
N HIS A 158 -1.21 8.02 14.08
CA HIS A 158 -0.83 9.35 14.50
C HIS A 158 -1.52 9.79 15.80
N VAL A 159 -2.73 9.29 16.05
CA VAL A 159 -3.52 9.55 17.26
C VAL A 159 -3.91 8.23 17.90
N GLY A 160 -3.84 8.14 19.23
CA GLY A 160 -4.30 6.98 19.99
C GLY A 160 -5.79 7.09 20.30
N TYR A 161 -6.56 6.09 19.89
CA TYR A 161 -8.00 6.00 20.16
C TYR A 161 -8.32 4.82 21.11
N PRO A 162 -9.26 4.98 22.05
CA PRO A 162 -9.77 3.87 22.85
C PRO A 162 -10.32 2.75 21.94
N GLY A 163 -10.02 1.50 22.26
CA GLY A 163 -10.46 0.35 21.45
C GLY A 163 -9.61 0.05 20.22
N TRP A 164 -8.76 0.96 19.75
CA TRP A 164 -7.91 0.76 18.56
C TRP A 164 -6.51 0.18 18.87
N GLY A 165 -6.33 -0.41 20.05
CA GLY A 165 -5.06 -0.81 20.65
C GLY A 165 -4.02 -1.40 19.71
N ALA A 166 -4.14 -2.69 19.34
CA ALA A 166 -3.13 -3.36 18.51
C ALA A 166 -3.03 -2.73 17.12
N TYR A 167 -4.17 -2.38 16.50
CA TYR A 167 -4.18 -1.74 15.18
C TYR A 167 -3.45 -0.40 15.21
N GLY A 168 -3.83 0.50 16.13
CA GLY A 168 -3.20 1.81 16.28
C GLY A 168 -1.69 1.67 16.51
N ILE A 169 -1.28 0.83 17.47
CA ILE A 169 0.13 0.56 17.76
C ILE A 169 0.87 0.07 16.50
N SER A 170 0.26 -0.84 15.72
CA SER A 170 0.85 -1.32 14.47
C SER A 170 1.05 -0.20 13.44
N LYS A 171 0.10 0.75 13.35
CA LYS A 171 0.18 1.87 12.41
C LYS A 171 1.16 2.95 12.87
N PHE A 172 1.28 3.23 14.18
CA PHE A 172 2.38 4.04 14.73
C PHE A 172 3.74 3.42 14.41
N GLY A 173 3.89 2.10 14.62
CA GLY A 173 5.11 1.37 14.25
C GLY A 173 5.42 1.46 12.77
N LEU A 174 4.41 1.30 11.90
CA LEU A 174 4.56 1.40 10.46
C LEU A 174 5.00 2.81 10.00
N GLU A 175 4.46 3.88 10.59
CA GLU A 175 4.91 5.25 10.31
C GLU A 175 6.35 5.48 10.76
N GLY A 176 6.73 5.05 11.97
CA GLY A 176 8.11 5.12 12.45
C GLY A 176 9.08 4.33 11.57
N MET A 177 8.72 3.11 11.19
CA MET A 177 9.48 2.29 10.25
C MET A 177 9.61 2.99 8.88
N SER A 178 8.54 3.61 8.39
CA SER A 178 8.55 4.31 7.11
C SER A 178 9.51 5.51 7.11
N GLN A 179 9.55 6.26 8.20
CA GLN A 179 10.49 7.38 8.40
C GLN A 179 11.94 6.88 8.39
N THR A 180 12.21 5.79 9.12
CA THR A 180 13.55 5.18 9.19
C THR A 180 14.01 4.73 7.81
N TRP A 181 13.19 3.96 7.08
CA TRP A 181 13.52 3.54 5.72
C TRP A 181 13.71 4.73 4.78
N ALA A 182 12.90 5.77 4.86
CA ALA A 182 13.05 6.96 4.02
C ALA A 182 14.41 7.63 4.23
N SER A 183 14.89 7.69 5.47
CA SER A 183 16.20 8.26 5.82
C SER A 183 17.35 7.37 5.38
N GLU A 184 17.27 6.06 5.64
CA GLU A 184 18.33 5.10 5.26
C GLU A 184 18.51 4.97 3.74
N LEU A 185 17.45 5.24 2.95
CA LEU A 185 17.43 5.07 1.50
C LEU A 185 17.61 6.39 0.72
N GLU A 186 17.90 7.50 1.36
CA GLU A 186 17.96 8.84 0.75
C GLU A 186 18.86 8.91 -0.49
N GLU A 187 20.01 8.21 -0.47
CA GLU A 187 20.97 8.22 -1.59
C GLU A 187 20.77 7.10 -2.62
N THR A 188 19.76 6.23 -2.43
CA THR A 188 19.56 5.05 -3.28
C THR A 188 18.60 5.29 -4.45
N GLY A 189 17.92 6.41 -4.46
CA GLY A 189 16.83 6.67 -5.41
C GLY A 189 15.53 5.91 -5.10
N VAL A 190 15.48 5.10 -4.02
CA VAL A 190 14.26 4.47 -3.53
C VAL A 190 13.56 5.42 -2.57
N ARG A 191 12.33 5.76 -2.86
CA ARG A 191 11.49 6.67 -2.06
C ARG A 191 10.55 5.88 -1.17
N VAL A 192 10.36 6.31 0.07
CA VAL A 192 9.41 5.70 1.01
C VAL A 192 8.45 6.76 1.51
N ASN A 193 7.17 6.55 1.26
CA ASN A 193 6.11 7.44 1.73
C ASN A 193 4.97 6.61 2.34
N TRP A 194 4.12 7.25 3.15
CA TRP A 194 2.98 6.58 3.73
C TRP A 194 1.71 7.40 3.57
N VAL A 195 0.61 6.69 3.38
CA VAL A 195 -0.67 7.29 3.02
C VAL A 195 -1.74 6.85 4.01
N ASP A 196 -2.37 7.80 4.63
CA ASP A 196 -3.63 7.63 5.33
C ASP A 196 -4.77 7.81 4.31
N PRO A 197 -5.53 6.77 4.01
CA PRO A 197 -6.62 6.85 3.04
C PRO A 197 -7.86 7.54 3.59
N GLY A 198 -7.96 7.75 4.92
CA GLY A 198 -9.18 8.20 5.61
C GLY A 198 -10.25 7.12 5.67
N ASN A 199 -11.44 7.51 6.16
CA ASN A 199 -12.57 6.60 6.28
C ASN A 199 -13.12 6.23 4.90
N MET A 200 -13.16 4.91 4.63
CA MET A 200 -13.60 4.37 3.34
C MET A 200 -14.66 3.29 3.54
N ASN A 201 -15.62 3.23 2.63
CA ASN A 201 -16.63 2.18 2.60
C ASN A 201 -16.02 0.83 2.19
N THR A 202 -15.39 0.15 3.15
CA THR A 202 -14.76 -1.16 3.01
C THR A 202 -15.30 -2.15 4.04
N ALA A 203 -15.14 -3.44 3.79
CA ALA A 203 -15.52 -4.47 4.77
C ALA A 203 -14.75 -4.30 6.09
N MET A 204 -13.47 -3.91 6.03
CA MET A 204 -12.64 -3.67 7.21
C MET A 204 -13.18 -2.50 8.05
N HIS A 205 -13.49 -1.37 7.43
CA HIS A 205 -13.97 -0.20 8.17
C HIS A 205 -15.36 -0.43 8.77
N ARG A 206 -16.26 -1.09 8.03
CA ARG A 206 -17.57 -1.52 8.59
C ARG A 206 -17.46 -2.48 9.78
N ALA A 207 -16.42 -3.30 9.82
CA ALA A 207 -16.16 -4.17 10.98
C ALA A 207 -15.53 -3.41 12.16
N ALA A 208 -14.79 -2.33 11.89
CA ALA A 208 -14.20 -1.47 12.91
C ALA A 208 -15.23 -0.55 13.56
N GLU A 209 -16.11 0.04 12.75
CA GLU A 209 -17.13 1.02 13.17
C GLU A 209 -18.54 0.57 12.72
N PRO A 210 -19.10 -0.47 13.34
CA PRO A 210 -20.36 -1.07 12.89
C PRO A 210 -21.58 -0.19 13.13
N GLU A 211 -21.47 0.82 13.98
CA GLU A 211 -22.56 1.75 14.33
C GLU A 211 -22.57 3.01 13.44
N GLU A 212 -21.50 3.25 12.67
CA GLU A 212 -21.44 4.40 11.75
C GLU A 212 -22.15 4.14 10.42
N ASP A 213 -22.67 5.20 9.80
CA ASP A 213 -23.31 5.11 8.48
C ASP A 213 -22.25 4.98 7.35
N PRO A 214 -22.16 3.82 6.68
CA PRO A 214 -21.17 3.62 5.63
C PRO A 214 -21.40 4.46 4.36
N THR A 215 -22.55 5.16 4.25
CA THR A 215 -22.83 6.06 3.12
C THR A 215 -22.08 7.38 3.22
N GLU A 216 -21.63 7.76 4.41
CA GLU A 216 -20.80 8.94 4.65
C GLU A 216 -19.32 8.73 4.31
N TRP A 217 -18.90 7.48 4.13
CA TRP A 217 -17.52 7.15 3.87
C TRP A 217 -17.16 7.18 2.38
N ALA A 218 -15.94 7.61 2.09
CA ALA A 218 -15.45 7.70 0.72
C ALA A 218 -15.46 6.34 0.01
N ASN A 219 -15.72 6.34 -1.31
CA ASN A 219 -15.49 5.14 -2.11
C ASN A 219 -13.98 4.90 -2.24
N PRO A 220 -13.46 3.68 -2.01
CA PRO A 220 -12.04 3.38 -2.19
C PRO A 220 -11.45 3.79 -3.55
N ALA A 221 -12.26 3.87 -4.61
CA ALA A 221 -11.79 4.30 -5.92
C ALA A 221 -11.42 5.80 -5.96
N ASP A 222 -12.09 6.62 -5.15
CA ASP A 222 -11.94 8.09 -5.18
C ASP A 222 -10.65 8.55 -4.49
N VAL A 223 -10.10 7.74 -3.60
CA VAL A 223 -8.86 8.06 -2.85
C VAL A 223 -7.58 7.56 -3.52
N THR A 224 -7.66 6.98 -4.72
CA THR A 224 -6.50 6.36 -5.40
C THR A 224 -5.53 7.35 -6.05
N ASN A 225 -5.87 8.62 -6.17
CA ASN A 225 -5.07 9.61 -6.89
C ASN A 225 -3.67 9.84 -6.30
N VAL A 226 -3.55 9.89 -4.97
CA VAL A 226 -2.26 10.06 -4.28
C VAL A 226 -1.37 8.84 -4.50
N PHE A 227 -1.94 7.64 -4.57
CA PHE A 227 -1.18 6.41 -4.84
C PHE A 227 -0.65 6.38 -6.28
N VAL A 228 -1.43 6.86 -7.27
CA VAL A 228 -0.93 7.03 -8.65
C VAL A 228 0.21 8.03 -8.69
N PHE A 229 0.09 9.16 -8.02
CA PHE A 229 1.16 10.16 -7.92
C PHE A 229 2.43 9.55 -7.33
N LEU A 230 2.33 8.89 -6.18
CA LEU A 230 3.49 8.30 -5.50
C LEU A 230 4.12 7.13 -6.28
N ALA A 231 3.33 6.40 -7.07
CA ALA A 231 3.81 5.32 -7.93
C ALA A 231 4.44 5.83 -9.24
N SER A 232 4.20 7.08 -9.62
CA SER A 232 4.67 7.69 -10.87
C SER A 232 6.00 8.43 -10.69
N ASP A 233 6.57 8.88 -11.82
CA ASP A 233 7.76 9.73 -11.83
C ASP A 233 7.46 11.19 -11.42
N GLU A 234 6.17 11.58 -11.32
CA GLU A 234 5.77 12.90 -10.82
C GLU A 234 6.21 13.14 -9.37
N SER A 235 6.45 12.09 -8.60
CA SER A 235 6.89 12.14 -7.20
C SER A 235 8.37 11.79 -7.01
N LYS A 236 9.20 11.88 -8.04
CA LYS A 236 10.62 11.47 -8.01
C LYS A 236 11.43 12.11 -6.87
N ASP A 237 11.08 13.31 -6.46
CA ASP A 237 11.76 14.08 -5.41
C ASP A 237 10.99 14.04 -4.06
N VAL A 238 10.02 13.12 -3.91
CA VAL A 238 9.16 13.04 -2.73
C VAL A 238 9.45 11.76 -1.97
N THR A 239 10.12 11.89 -0.82
CA THR A 239 10.38 10.79 0.14
C THR A 239 10.16 11.26 1.58
N GLY A 240 9.89 10.34 2.50
CA GLY A 240 9.73 10.65 3.92
C GLY A 240 8.49 11.47 4.25
N LYS A 241 7.42 11.36 3.45
CA LYS A 241 6.21 12.17 3.62
C LYS A 241 4.99 11.34 3.96
N ARG A 242 4.17 11.90 4.88
CA ARG A 242 2.82 11.43 5.19
C ARG A 242 1.81 12.16 4.33
N PHE A 243 0.90 11.41 3.72
CA PHE A 243 -0.21 11.94 2.92
C PHE A 243 -1.55 11.56 3.54
N GLN A 244 -2.53 12.45 3.41
CA GLN A 244 -3.94 12.17 3.67
C GLN A 244 -4.68 12.20 2.33
N ALA A 245 -5.19 11.04 1.89
CA ALA A 245 -5.69 10.87 0.52
C ALA A 245 -6.96 11.69 0.22
N GLN A 246 -7.75 11.99 1.25
CA GLN A 246 -9.01 12.75 1.15
C GLN A 246 -8.83 14.26 1.33
N GLU A 247 -7.61 14.73 1.59
CA GLU A 247 -7.28 16.15 1.68
C GLU A 247 -6.63 16.69 0.39
N ASP A 248 -6.49 18.02 0.31
CA ASP A 248 -5.71 18.65 -0.77
C ASP A 248 -4.19 18.51 -0.52
N TRP A 249 -3.69 17.29 -0.67
CA TRP A 249 -2.28 16.96 -0.50
C TRP A 249 -1.36 17.64 -1.53
N LYS A 250 -1.89 18.05 -2.70
CA LYS A 250 -1.11 18.73 -3.74
C LYS A 250 -0.69 20.12 -3.30
N SER A 251 -1.60 20.91 -2.74
CA SER A 251 -1.28 22.24 -2.24
C SER A 251 -0.31 22.20 -1.06
N LYS A 252 -0.34 21.12 -0.25
CA LYS A 252 0.61 20.93 0.85
C LYS A 252 2.03 20.64 0.37
N LEU A 253 2.20 19.93 -0.74
CA LEU A 253 3.51 19.66 -1.34
C LEU A 253 4.18 20.94 -1.86
N SER A 254 3.43 21.84 -2.53
CA SER A 254 3.97 23.07 -3.09
C SER A 254 4.51 24.03 -2.01
N ARG A 255 3.89 24.07 -0.84
CA ARG A 255 4.33 24.94 0.29
C ARG A 255 5.63 24.46 0.96
N THR A 256 5.98 23.18 0.82
CA THR A 256 7.19 22.61 1.47
C THR A 256 8.45 22.84 0.62
N THR A 257 8.30 23.11 -0.68
CA THR A 257 9.41 23.44 -1.58
C THR A 257 9.89 24.89 -1.44
N ASP A 258 8.99 25.82 -1.05
CA ASP A 258 9.33 27.24 -0.91
C ASP A 258 10.13 27.57 0.38
N THR A 259 10.25 26.64 1.33
CA THR A 259 10.95 26.86 2.61
C THR A 259 12.38 26.34 2.63
N LYS A 260 12.90 25.73 1.57
CA LYS A 260 14.29 25.24 1.49
C LYS A 260 15.30 26.26 0.95
N ASP A 261 14.84 27.43 0.47
CA ASP A 261 15.72 28.49 -0.06
C ASP A 261 16.15 29.56 0.96
N THR A 262 15.92 29.31 2.25
CA THR A 262 16.33 30.25 3.32
C THR A 262 17.02 29.50 4.45
N LYS A 263 18.20 28.93 4.18
CA LYS A 263 19.23 28.69 5.22
C LYS A 263 20.61 28.65 4.59
#